data_93a2d9bc875a3bf72f3ef1d02d87c606
#
_entry.id   93a2d9bc875a3bf72f3ef1d02d87c606
#
_cell.length_a   1.000
_cell.length_b   1.000
_cell.length_c   1.000
_cell.angle_alpha   90.00
_cell.angle_beta   90.00
_cell.angle_gamma   90.00
#
_symmetry.space_group_name_H-M   'P 1'
#
loop_
_entity.id
_entity.type
_entity.pdbx_description
1 polymer ?
#
loop_
_entity_poly.entity_id
_entity_poly.type
_entity_poly.pdbx_seq_one_letter_code
_entity_poly.pdbx_strand_id
1 'polypeptide(L)'
;QAEKMQRQMEEAQKELEEKEVTAAAGGGAVEVTVSGKHEITKVKLSPEVVDPDDIEMLEDLIVAATNEALRKVEEEASSVMSKMTGGLGGGMPGLF
;
A
#
# COMPACT_ATOMS: atom_id res chain seq x y z
N GLN A 1 -26.40 14.70 11.79
CA GLN A 1 -26.11 13.29 11.46
C GLN A 1 -25.30 13.15 10.18
N ALA A 2 -25.64 13.94 9.15
CA ALA A 2 -24.89 13.91 7.90
C ALA A 2 -23.46 14.41 8.11
N GLU A 3 -23.29 15.43 8.95
CA GLU A 3 -21.99 15.96 9.28
C GLU A 3 -21.15 14.94 10.02
N LYS A 4 -21.75 14.15 10.89
CA LYS A 4 -21.07 13.13 11.66
C LYS A 4 -20.59 12.02 10.75
N MET A 5 -21.41 11.57 9.83
CA MET A 5 -21.03 10.55 8.85
C MET A 5 -19.91 11.05 7.94
N GLN A 6 -20.04 12.28 7.49
CA GLN A 6 -19.03 12.88 6.63
C GLN A 6 -17.69 12.97 7.33
N ARG A 7 -17.70 13.36 8.60
CA ARG A 7 -16.49 13.43 9.40
C ARG A 7 -15.85 12.07 9.61
N GLN A 8 -16.68 11.04 9.84
CA GLN A 8 -16.19 9.68 9.98
C GLN A 8 -15.56 9.18 8.69
N MET A 9 -16.14 9.50 7.56
CA MET A 9 -15.58 9.13 6.26
C MET A 9 -14.26 9.84 6.01
N GLU A 10 -14.16 11.11 6.36
CA GLU A 10 -12.93 11.87 6.22
C GLU A 10 -11.82 11.30 7.10
N GLU A 11 -12.16 10.93 8.33
CA GLU A 11 -11.20 10.34 9.25
C GLU A 11 -10.72 8.97 8.76
N ALA A 12 -11.64 8.16 8.25
CA ALA A 12 -11.30 6.85 7.72
C ALA A 12 -10.39 6.98 6.50
N GLN A 13 -10.69 7.93 5.63
CA GLN A 13 -9.88 8.17 4.44
C GLN A 13 -8.50 8.69 4.82
N LYS A 14 -8.43 9.57 5.81
CA LYS A 14 -7.17 10.10 6.29
C LYS A 14 -6.29 9.01 6.89
N GLU A 15 -6.89 8.13 7.68
CA GLU A 15 -6.17 6.99 8.26
C GLU A 15 -5.63 6.10 7.16
N LEU A 16 -6.41 5.86 6.12
CA LEU A 16 -5.99 5.06 4.99
C LEU A 16 -4.83 5.70 4.25
N GLU A 17 -4.88 7.02 4.07
CA GLU A 17 -3.82 7.78 3.40
C GLU A 17 -2.52 7.79 4.19
N GLU A 18 -2.62 7.79 5.52
CA GLU A 18 -1.46 7.81 6.40
C GLU A 18 -0.86 6.42 6.61
N LYS A 19 -1.60 5.38 6.26
CA LYS A 19 -1.13 4.02 6.42
C LYS A 19 -0.01 3.73 5.45
N GLU A 20 1.06 3.14 5.96
CA GLU A 20 2.22 2.80 5.16
C GLU A 20 2.39 1.29 5.09
N VAL A 21 2.76 0.80 3.93
CA VAL A 21 3.10 -0.61 3.73
C VAL A 21 4.50 -0.70 3.15
N THR A 22 5.23 -1.72 3.56
CA THR A 22 6.59 -1.95 3.10
C THR A 22 6.64 -3.29 2.38
N ALA A 23 7.30 -3.31 1.24
CA ALA A 23 7.58 -4.52 0.51
C ALA A 23 9.06 -4.62 0.24
N ALA A 24 9.55 -5.83 0.06
CA ALA A 24 10.97 -6.09 -0.14
C ALA A 24 11.17 -6.98 -1.37
N ALA A 25 12.36 -6.88 -1.94
CA ALA A 25 12.82 -7.73 -3.01
C ALA A 25 14.26 -8.13 -2.77
N GLY A 26 14.71 -9.20 -3.42
CA GLY A 26 16.09 -9.67 -3.28
C GLY A 26 16.43 -10.14 -1.88
N GLY A 27 15.49 -10.81 -1.21
CA GLY A 27 15.71 -11.31 0.13
C GLY A 27 15.82 -10.22 1.19
N GLY A 28 15.19 -9.07 0.93
CA GLY A 28 15.20 -7.94 1.87
C GLY A 28 16.30 -6.93 1.56
N ALA A 29 17.01 -7.10 0.45
CA ALA A 29 18.08 -6.19 0.07
C ALA A 29 17.55 -4.83 -0.38
N VAL A 30 16.34 -4.79 -0.90
CA VAL A 30 15.65 -3.56 -1.30
C VAL A 30 14.30 -3.54 -0.61
N GLU A 31 14.01 -2.48 0.12
CA GLU A 31 12.71 -2.29 0.76
C GLU A 31 12.12 -0.97 0.29
N VAL A 32 10.85 -0.99 -0.06
CA VAL A 32 10.12 0.21 -0.50
C VAL A 32 8.88 0.35 0.36
N THR A 33 8.69 1.54 0.91
CA THR A 33 7.52 1.89 1.71
C THR A 33 6.64 2.86 0.92
N VAL A 34 5.35 2.56 0.87
CA VAL A 34 4.37 3.33 0.13
C VAL A 34 3.23 3.70 1.07
N SER A 35 2.75 4.93 0.97
CA SER A 35 1.60 5.40 1.75
C SER A 35 0.28 5.07 1.05
N GLY A 36 -0.83 5.23 1.77
CA GLY A 36 -2.16 5.05 1.20
C GLY A 36 -2.48 6.03 0.08
N LYS A 37 -1.68 7.08 -0.06
CA LYS A 37 -1.81 8.01 -1.18
C LYS A 37 -1.08 7.53 -2.42
N HIS A 38 -0.52 6.33 -2.38
CA HIS A 38 0.27 5.76 -3.47
C HIS A 38 1.55 6.55 -3.72
N GLU A 39 2.12 7.08 -2.64
CA GLU A 39 3.39 7.79 -2.70
C GLU A 39 4.47 6.95 -2.04
N ILE A 40 5.63 6.90 -2.67
CA ILE A 40 6.79 6.24 -2.10
C ILE A 40 7.32 7.16 -1.01
N THR A 41 7.32 6.70 0.23
CA THR A 41 7.77 7.50 1.37
C THR A 41 9.16 7.14 1.82
N LYS A 42 9.62 5.92 1.47
CA LYS A 42 10.95 5.48 1.89
C LYS A 42 11.45 4.39 0.96
N VAL A 43 12.73 4.43 0.68
CA VAL A 43 13.43 3.36 -0.03
C VAL A 43 14.67 3.03 0.77
N LYS A 44 14.85 1.77 1.11
CA LYS A 44 16.01 1.30 1.84
C LYS A 44 16.77 0.31 0.98
N LEU A 45 18.06 0.55 0.79
CA LEU A 45 18.92 -0.29 -0.02
C LEU A 45 20.02 -0.89 0.84
N SER A 46 20.26 -2.18 0.67
CA SER A 46 21.41 -2.81 1.29
C SER A 46 22.65 -2.53 0.44
N PRO A 47 23.80 -2.21 1.04
CA PRO A 47 25.00 -1.91 0.25
C PRO A 47 25.39 -3.03 -0.71
N GLU A 48 25.05 -4.26 -0.39
CA GLU A 48 25.37 -5.43 -1.20
C GLU A 48 24.79 -5.38 -2.60
N VAL A 49 23.64 -4.74 -2.78
CA VAL A 49 22.98 -4.65 -4.07
C VAL A 49 23.31 -3.36 -4.82
N VAL A 50 24.05 -2.47 -4.19
CA VAL A 50 24.51 -1.25 -4.85
C VAL A 50 25.89 -1.53 -5.47
N ASP A 51 25.85 -2.25 -6.57
CA ASP A 51 27.01 -2.71 -7.28
C ASP A 51 27.13 -1.97 -8.61
N PRO A 52 28.17 -1.15 -8.81
CA PRO A 52 28.34 -0.42 -10.07
C PRO A 52 28.48 -1.32 -11.28
N ASP A 53 28.87 -2.56 -11.07
CA ASP A 53 29.04 -3.52 -12.16
C ASP A 53 27.73 -4.25 -12.50
N ASP A 54 26.69 -4.06 -11.69
CA ASP A 54 25.40 -4.70 -11.92
C ASP A 54 24.26 -3.77 -11.52
N ILE A 55 24.19 -2.63 -12.16
CA ILE A 55 23.15 -1.63 -11.93
C ILE A 55 21.78 -2.16 -12.34
N GLU A 56 21.74 -2.96 -13.39
CA GLU A 56 20.48 -3.53 -13.90
C GLU A 56 19.78 -4.38 -12.84
N MET A 57 20.54 -5.16 -12.08
CA MET A 57 20.00 -5.96 -10.98
C MET A 57 19.32 -5.05 -9.95
N LEU A 58 19.97 -3.97 -9.57
CA LEU A 58 19.43 -3.01 -8.61
C LEU A 58 18.14 -2.38 -9.14
N GLU A 59 18.15 -1.98 -10.40
CA GLU A 59 16.97 -1.40 -11.04
C GLU A 59 15.79 -2.37 -11.00
N ASP A 60 16.04 -3.63 -11.34
CA ASP A 60 15.00 -4.67 -11.33
C ASP A 60 14.45 -4.91 -9.92
N LEU A 61 15.32 -4.90 -8.93
CA LEU A 61 14.89 -5.10 -7.54
C LEU A 61 14.04 -3.92 -7.04
N ILE A 62 14.38 -2.71 -7.44
CA ILE A 62 13.60 -1.53 -7.08
C ILE A 62 12.22 -1.60 -7.72
N VAL A 63 12.16 -1.98 -8.99
CA VAL A 63 10.88 -2.14 -9.70
C VAL A 63 10.03 -3.19 -9.01
N ALA A 64 10.60 -4.34 -8.69
CA ALA A 64 9.87 -5.43 -8.05
C ALA A 64 9.34 -5.02 -6.68
N ALA A 65 10.18 -4.40 -5.85
CA ALA A 65 9.78 -3.98 -4.51
C ALA A 65 8.72 -2.88 -4.57
N THR A 66 8.86 -1.92 -5.47
CA THR A 66 7.92 -0.82 -5.63
C THR A 66 6.55 -1.34 -6.08
N ASN A 67 6.53 -2.22 -7.07
CA ASN A 67 5.26 -2.78 -7.56
C ASN A 67 4.58 -3.63 -6.50
N GLU A 68 5.34 -4.38 -5.72
CA GLU A 68 4.79 -5.17 -4.62
C GLU A 68 4.21 -4.27 -3.54
N ALA A 69 4.89 -3.18 -3.20
CA ALA A 69 4.39 -2.23 -2.19
C ALA A 69 3.10 -1.56 -2.66
N LEU A 70 3.04 -1.17 -3.92
CA LEU A 70 1.83 -0.58 -4.50
C LEU A 70 0.67 -1.56 -4.48
N ARG A 71 0.94 -2.82 -4.80
CA ARG A 71 -0.10 -3.85 -4.77
C ARG A 71 -0.61 -4.06 -3.34
N LYS A 72 0.29 -4.08 -2.37
CA LYS A 72 -0.10 -4.23 -0.96
C LYS A 72 -0.95 -3.06 -0.48
N VAL A 73 -0.62 -1.85 -0.89
CA VAL A 73 -1.40 -0.68 -0.47
C VAL A 73 -2.79 -0.70 -1.11
N GLU A 74 -2.90 -1.19 -2.33
CA GLU A 74 -4.20 -1.36 -2.98
C GLU A 74 -5.03 -2.45 -2.30
N GLU A 75 -4.42 -3.55 -1.92
CA GLU A 75 -5.09 -4.62 -1.20
C GLU A 75 -5.57 -4.11 0.16
N GLU A 76 -4.78 -3.30 0.82
CA GLU A 76 -5.11 -2.71 2.10
C GLU A 76 -6.31 -1.76 1.96
N ALA A 77 -6.29 -0.92 0.93
CA ALA A 77 -7.40 -0.01 0.63
C ALA A 77 -8.68 -0.79 0.31
N SER A 78 -8.55 -1.82 -0.49
CA SER A 78 -9.68 -2.68 -0.86
C SER A 78 -10.24 -3.39 0.36
N SER A 79 -9.39 -3.86 1.26
CA SER A 79 -9.81 -4.52 2.49
C SER A 79 -10.58 -3.56 3.40
N VAL A 80 -10.10 -2.33 3.55
CA VAL A 80 -10.79 -1.31 4.35
C VAL A 80 -12.14 -0.97 3.75
N MET A 81 -12.18 -0.76 2.44
CA MET A 81 -13.43 -0.48 1.73
C MET A 81 -14.42 -1.65 1.85
N SER A 82 -13.91 -2.87 1.77
CA SER A 82 -14.73 -4.07 1.91
C SER A 82 -15.33 -4.15 3.31
N LYS A 83 -14.57 -3.81 4.33
CA LYS A 83 -15.08 -3.78 5.71
C LYS A 83 -16.14 -2.71 5.91
N MET A 84 -15.95 -1.55 5.29
CA MET A 84 -16.91 -0.46 5.37
C MET A 84 -18.20 -0.80 4.67
N THR A 85 -18.11 -1.36 3.46
CA THR A 85 -19.28 -1.80 2.71
C THR A 85 -19.83 -3.12 3.24
N GLY A 86 -18.99 -3.93 3.88
CA GLY A 86 -19.41 -5.19 4.50
C GLY A 86 -20.43 -5.01 5.58
N GLY A 87 -20.36 -3.91 6.31
CA GLY A 87 -21.35 -3.58 7.32
C GLY A 87 -22.70 -3.21 6.72
N LEU A 88 -22.68 -2.70 5.49
CA LEU A 88 -23.88 -2.36 4.75
C LEU A 88 -24.24 -3.47 3.75
N GLY A 89 -23.23 -4.06 3.15
CA GLY A 89 -23.41 -5.05 2.11
C GLY A 89 -23.70 -6.45 2.63
N GLY A 90 -23.45 -6.70 3.90
CA GLY A 90 -23.77 -7.98 4.52
C GLY A 90 -25.25 -8.31 4.45
N GLY A 91 -26.09 -7.29 4.32
CA GLY A 91 -27.51 -7.47 4.16
C GLY A 91 -27.97 -7.58 2.72
N MET A 92 -27.07 -7.51 1.76
CA MET A 92 -27.42 -7.44 0.35
C MET A 92 -26.69 -8.45 -0.54
N PRO A 93 -26.48 -9.68 -0.09
CA PRO A 93 -25.84 -10.66 -0.94
C PRO A 93 -26.67 -11.06 -2.15
N GLY A 94 -27.96 -10.80 -2.08
CA GLY A 94 -28.85 -11.13 -3.17
C GLY A 94 -28.84 -10.16 -4.34
N LEU A 95 -28.10 -9.10 -4.25
CA LEU A 95 -27.99 -8.13 -5.33
C LEU A 95 -26.99 -8.53 -6.41
N PHE A 96 -26.26 -9.59 -6.19
CA PHE A 96 -25.24 -10.03 -7.13
C PHE A 96 -25.47 -11.44 -7.64
#